data_ddb2b89c23ef891906140cd986001ad6
#
_entry.id   ddb2b89c23ef891906140cd986001ad6
#
_cell.length_a   1.000
_cell.length_b   1.000
_cell.length_c   1.000
_cell.angle_alpha   90.00
_cell.angle_beta   90.00
_cell.angle_gamma   90.00
#
_symmetry.space_group_name_H-M   'P 1'
#
loop_
_entity.id
_entity.type
_entity.pdbx_description
1 polymer ?
#
loop_
_entity_poly.entity_id
_entity_poly.type
_entity_poly.pdbx_seq_one_letter_code
_entity_poly.pdbx_strand_id
1 'polypeptide(L)'
;MNRIAIVGAGQSGCQLALGLLQSGHEVTLVSDRSPEEIRNGPILSSQCMFDSALATESELGIDRWSQTCPDIDELSMTVLGAEPFVVQAALTGPARAVDQRIKCATWAEEFAAAGGNLIVHSAEVTDLEEYAITHDLVVVASGRGDIGRLFPPDHERSPFDRPQRVVALTYVNGMQQPTGKAAIRYTFVPDVGEFFTFPALTTTGPCDIMVFEGLPAGPMDCWDDVTDPESHLERSLELLEKFVPDEFERCAHVRLTDAGGTLRGRFTPRVRVPVATLPSGKPVLAMGDSVVLNDPITGQGANLAAKAATYYLESINRTRGGVFDEAWMRGTFENFWRGWAHWVVDWTNSMLVGHSLHQTDLLREAAQAPALASAIASGFDDPREFYQWWFDAEAATRFRAEKRIGDSGRFDLRALRGALGQYATGVAVITARAADGRRVGMTANSFTSVSMDPPLVLWCPGKNAPSLPAFTEATHFAINVLGAHQEHLSRQFSTPAADKFSEIELVDGKGGTPTLPGAVARFECRMLRSFDAGDHVIVLGEVEHFESPGGSPLIFHAGALRAGSW
;
A
#
# COMPACT_ATOMS: atom_id res chain seq x y z
N MET A 1 30.40 2.85 -0.33
CA MET A 1 30.17 2.14 -1.59
C MET A 1 30.42 0.69 -1.31
N ASN A 2 29.48 -0.19 -1.57
CA ASN A 2 29.58 -1.64 -1.34
C ASN A 2 29.38 -2.36 -2.67
N ARG A 3 29.92 -3.57 -2.79
CA ARG A 3 29.74 -4.47 -3.92
C ARG A 3 28.67 -5.48 -3.58
N ILE A 4 27.56 -5.52 -4.35
CA ILE A 4 26.38 -6.33 -4.03
C ILE A 4 26.02 -7.19 -5.23
N ALA A 5 25.91 -8.50 -5.01
CA ALA A 5 25.40 -9.43 -6.01
C ALA A 5 23.93 -9.76 -5.72
N ILE A 6 23.10 -9.72 -6.75
CA ILE A 6 21.67 -10.07 -6.70
C ILE A 6 21.44 -11.18 -7.72
N VAL A 7 20.98 -12.33 -7.26
CA VAL A 7 20.72 -13.50 -8.10
C VAL A 7 19.22 -13.65 -8.30
N GLY A 8 18.74 -13.32 -9.48
CA GLY A 8 17.33 -13.31 -9.89
C GLY A 8 16.87 -11.94 -10.36
N ALA A 9 16.47 -11.85 -11.63
CA ALA A 9 16.02 -10.62 -12.30
C ALA A 9 14.48 -10.53 -12.41
N GLY A 10 13.78 -10.93 -11.35
CA GLY A 10 12.32 -10.71 -11.19
C GLY A 10 12.02 -9.33 -10.60
N GLN A 11 10.74 -9.09 -10.23
CA GLN A 11 10.26 -7.82 -9.65
C GLN A 11 11.18 -7.31 -8.53
N SER A 12 11.43 -8.11 -7.50
CA SER A 12 12.23 -7.66 -6.35
C SER A 12 13.71 -7.46 -6.69
N GLY A 13 14.29 -8.37 -7.50
CA GLY A 13 15.70 -8.30 -7.85
C GLY A 13 16.04 -7.10 -8.72
N CYS A 14 15.27 -6.84 -9.77
CA CYS A 14 15.48 -5.68 -10.65
C CYS A 14 15.24 -4.36 -9.90
N GLN A 15 14.19 -4.26 -9.11
CA GLN A 15 13.88 -3.05 -8.34
C GLN A 15 14.99 -2.74 -7.33
N LEU A 16 15.48 -3.75 -6.60
CA LEU A 16 16.60 -3.58 -5.67
C LEU A 16 17.88 -3.19 -6.40
N ALA A 17 18.19 -3.84 -7.52
CA ALA A 17 19.39 -3.57 -8.30
C ALA A 17 19.44 -2.11 -8.79
N LEU A 18 18.34 -1.62 -9.36
CA LEU A 18 18.23 -0.22 -9.82
C LEU A 18 18.36 0.77 -8.66
N GLY A 19 17.66 0.54 -7.54
CA GLY A 19 17.74 1.40 -6.36
C GLY A 19 19.13 1.46 -5.74
N LEU A 20 19.86 0.34 -5.67
CA LEU A 20 21.24 0.28 -5.18
C LEU A 20 22.21 0.98 -6.13
N LEU A 21 22.06 0.80 -7.43
CA LEU A 21 22.89 1.47 -8.43
C LEU A 21 22.71 3.00 -8.35
N GLN A 22 21.48 3.49 -8.24
CA GLN A 22 21.17 4.91 -8.01
C GLN A 22 21.76 5.45 -6.68
N SER A 23 21.85 4.57 -5.67
CA SER A 23 22.47 4.91 -4.38
C SER A 23 24.01 4.91 -4.40
N GLY A 24 24.63 4.61 -5.55
CA GLY A 24 26.07 4.62 -5.75
C GLY A 24 26.80 3.37 -5.26
N HIS A 25 26.14 2.22 -5.22
CA HIS A 25 26.75 0.92 -4.98
C HIS A 25 27.23 0.29 -6.31
N GLU A 26 28.21 -0.62 -6.24
CA GLU A 26 28.57 -1.52 -7.34
C GLU A 26 27.62 -2.72 -7.29
N VAL A 27 26.83 -2.92 -8.35
CA VAL A 27 25.79 -3.95 -8.34
C VAL A 27 25.99 -4.92 -9.49
N THR A 28 25.99 -6.21 -9.17
CA THR A 28 25.92 -7.32 -10.13
C THR A 28 24.53 -7.93 -10.05
N LEU A 29 23.79 -7.90 -11.16
CA LEU A 29 22.48 -8.58 -11.30
C LEU A 29 22.67 -9.82 -12.18
N VAL A 30 22.31 -10.98 -11.65
CA VAL A 30 22.40 -12.27 -12.36
C VAL A 30 21.03 -12.74 -12.76
N SER A 31 20.84 -13.02 -14.05
CA SER A 31 19.59 -13.50 -14.64
C SER A 31 19.81 -14.81 -15.38
N ASP A 32 18.91 -15.76 -15.25
CA ASP A 32 18.92 -17.01 -16.01
C ASP A 32 18.59 -16.82 -17.50
N ARG A 33 18.10 -15.64 -17.87
CA ARG A 33 17.70 -15.26 -19.23
C ARG A 33 18.12 -13.83 -19.56
N SER A 34 18.44 -13.59 -20.82
CA SER A 34 18.61 -12.23 -21.32
C SER A 34 17.29 -11.44 -21.29
N PRO A 35 17.33 -10.09 -21.31
CA PRO A 35 16.12 -9.27 -21.45
C PRO A 35 15.26 -9.66 -22.66
N GLU A 36 15.88 -10.00 -23.78
CA GLU A 36 15.19 -10.45 -25.00
C GLU A 36 14.47 -11.80 -24.77
N GLU A 37 15.13 -12.77 -24.13
CA GLU A 37 14.54 -14.06 -23.78
C GLU A 37 13.42 -13.92 -22.73
N ILE A 38 13.51 -12.98 -21.80
CA ILE A 38 12.42 -12.66 -20.87
C ILE A 38 11.23 -12.10 -21.65
N ARG A 39 11.46 -11.11 -22.52
CA ARG A 39 10.39 -10.44 -23.29
C ARG A 39 9.65 -11.38 -24.23
N ASN A 40 10.36 -12.31 -24.87
CA ASN A 40 9.79 -13.25 -25.84
C ASN A 40 9.41 -14.62 -25.24
N GLY A 41 9.65 -14.81 -23.97
CA GLY A 41 9.35 -16.06 -23.27
C GLY A 41 7.90 -16.19 -22.83
N PRO A 42 7.54 -17.31 -22.19
CA PRO A 42 6.23 -17.46 -21.57
C PRO A 42 6.11 -16.59 -20.31
N ILE A 43 4.87 -16.25 -19.93
CA ILE A 43 4.59 -15.64 -18.64
C ILE A 43 4.94 -16.62 -17.52
N LEU A 44 5.47 -16.11 -16.42
CA LEU A 44 5.85 -16.89 -15.24
C LEU A 44 5.03 -16.54 -14.00
N SER A 45 4.33 -15.41 -14.04
CA SER A 45 3.37 -14.93 -13.05
C SER A 45 2.52 -13.84 -13.66
N SER A 46 1.35 -13.59 -13.09
CA SER A 46 0.63 -12.33 -13.28
C SER A 46 0.88 -11.43 -12.07
N GLN A 47 0.55 -10.16 -12.23
CA GLN A 47 0.65 -9.21 -11.13
C GLN A 47 -0.47 -8.18 -11.24
N CYS A 48 -1.01 -7.79 -10.09
CA CYS A 48 -1.79 -6.59 -9.92
C CYS A 48 -1.14 -5.82 -8.78
N MET A 49 -0.55 -4.67 -9.09
CA MET A 49 0.15 -3.84 -8.11
C MET A 49 -0.74 -2.70 -7.67
N PHE A 50 -0.92 -2.57 -6.36
CA PHE A 50 -1.71 -1.52 -5.73
C PHE A 50 -0.87 -0.25 -5.54
N ASP A 51 -1.54 0.85 -5.24
CA ASP A 51 -0.98 2.21 -5.22
C ASP A 51 0.29 2.34 -4.36
N SER A 52 0.27 1.81 -3.14
CA SER A 52 1.42 1.88 -2.24
C SER A 52 2.66 1.11 -2.73
N ALA A 53 2.48 0.06 -3.52
CA ALA A 53 3.57 -0.67 -4.15
C ALA A 53 4.05 0.04 -5.42
N LEU A 54 3.13 0.59 -6.22
CA LEU A 54 3.47 1.42 -7.38
C LEU A 54 4.21 2.70 -6.98
N ALA A 55 3.88 3.29 -5.83
CA ALA A 55 4.59 4.44 -5.29
C ALA A 55 6.10 4.15 -5.11
N THR A 56 6.48 2.93 -4.70
CA THR A 56 7.91 2.57 -4.57
C THR A 56 8.64 2.55 -5.90
N GLU A 57 7.97 2.17 -7.00
CA GLU A 57 8.53 2.24 -8.34
C GLU A 57 8.67 3.69 -8.83
N SER A 58 7.66 4.52 -8.54
CA SER A 58 7.66 5.95 -8.89
C SER A 58 8.73 6.73 -8.12
N GLU A 59 8.92 6.45 -6.82
CA GLU A 59 9.97 7.07 -5.98
C GLU A 59 11.38 6.75 -6.49
N LEU A 60 11.59 5.55 -7.03
CA LEU A 60 12.83 5.17 -7.69
C LEU A 60 12.94 5.69 -9.13
N GLY A 61 11.89 6.32 -9.66
CA GLY A 61 11.84 6.79 -11.04
C GLY A 61 11.90 5.66 -12.08
N ILE A 62 11.42 4.49 -11.76
CA ILE A 62 11.40 3.29 -12.63
C ILE A 62 10.01 2.90 -13.13
N ASP A 63 8.95 3.61 -12.74
CA ASP A 63 7.61 3.49 -13.34
C ASP A 63 7.61 4.04 -14.76
N ARG A 64 7.46 3.16 -15.76
CA ARG A 64 7.46 3.48 -17.18
C ARG A 64 6.07 3.37 -17.82
N TRP A 65 5.11 2.83 -17.08
CA TRP A 65 3.85 2.37 -17.66
C TRP A 65 2.62 3.13 -17.13
N SER A 66 2.81 4.13 -16.28
CA SER A 66 1.74 4.95 -15.72
C SER A 66 0.82 5.63 -16.74
N GLN A 67 1.34 5.85 -17.98
CA GLN A 67 0.57 6.49 -19.06
C GLN A 67 0.03 5.48 -20.10
N THR A 68 0.45 4.23 -20.06
CA THR A 68 0.13 3.23 -21.09
C THR A 68 -0.59 2.00 -20.57
N CYS A 69 -0.38 1.65 -19.31
CA CYS A 69 -1.11 0.58 -18.64
C CYS A 69 -2.50 1.08 -18.22
N PRO A 70 -3.57 0.35 -18.46
CA PRO A 70 -4.88 0.67 -17.91
C PRO A 70 -4.84 0.79 -16.39
N ASP A 71 -5.41 1.86 -15.85
CA ASP A 71 -5.66 1.99 -14.42
C ASP A 71 -6.82 1.09 -14.00
N ILE A 72 -6.72 0.56 -12.78
CA ILE A 72 -7.76 -0.22 -12.11
C ILE A 72 -8.20 0.59 -10.90
N ASP A 73 -9.44 1.05 -10.91
CA ASP A 73 -9.95 2.02 -9.92
C ASP A 73 -10.88 1.41 -8.88
N GLU A 74 -11.35 0.17 -9.11
CA GLU A 74 -12.37 -0.47 -8.28
C GLU A 74 -12.03 -1.93 -7.97
N LEU A 75 -12.55 -2.39 -6.85
CA LEU A 75 -12.66 -3.79 -6.46
C LEU A 75 -14.14 -4.18 -6.51
N SER A 76 -14.45 -5.28 -7.20
CA SER A 76 -15.80 -5.88 -7.23
C SER A 76 -15.70 -7.35 -6.85
N MET A 77 -16.19 -7.72 -5.68
CA MET A 77 -16.17 -9.10 -5.17
C MET A 77 -17.59 -9.68 -5.17
N THR A 78 -17.82 -10.70 -5.95
CA THR A 78 -19.05 -11.47 -5.99
C THR A 78 -18.88 -12.75 -5.18
N VAL A 79 -19.75 -13.00 -4.23
CA VAL A 79 -19.82 -14.27 -3.50
C VAL A 79 -21.07 -15.00 -3.98
N LEU A 80 -20.86 -16.12 -4.67
CA LEU A 80 -21.95 -16.98 -5.13
C LEU A 80 -22.46 -17.88 -3.99
N GLY A 81 -23.61 -18.51 -4.17
CA GLY A 81 -24.23 -19.41 -3.20
C GLY A 81 -25.74 -19.27 -3.17
N ALA A 82 -26.38 -19.74 -2.10
CA ALA A 82 -27.85 -19.68 -1.97
C ALA A 82 -28.40 -18.24 -1.94
N GLU A 83 -27.62 -17.32 -1.37
CA GLU A 83 -27.91 -15.89 -1.33
C GLU A 83 -26.68 -15.12 -1.83
N PRO A 84 -26.54 -14.94 -3.15
CA PRO A 84 -25.40 -14.27 -3.71
C PRO A 84 -25.40 -12.76 -3.36
N PHE A 85 -24.21 -12.19 -3.21
CA PHE A 85 -24.04 -10.75 -2.97
C PHE A 85 -22.76 -10.22 -3.63
N VAL A 86 -22.74 -8.91 -3.84
CA VAL A 86 -21.60 -8.21 -4.45
C VAL A 86 -21.11 -7.11 -3.51
N VAL A 87 -19.81 -7.10 -3.21
CA VAL A 87 -19.13 -6.00 -2.54
C VAL A 87 -18.40 -5.19 -3.60
N GLN A 88 -18.67 -3.90 -3.68
CA GLN A 88 -18.04 -3.02 -4.66
C GLN A 88 -17.55 -1.76 -3.98
N ALA A 89 -16.30 -1.39 -4.25
CA ALA A 89 -15.70 -0.18 -3.71
C ALA A 89 -14.60 0.35 -4.62
N ALA A 90 -14.39 1.67 -4.59
CA ALA A 90 -13.21 2.28 -5.17
C ALA A 90 -11.95 1.86 -4.40
N LEU A 91 -10.84 1.65 -5.11
CA LEU A 91 -9.53 1.50 -4.51
C LEU A 91 -9.06 2.86 -3.95
N THR A 92 -8.12 2.86 -3.03
CA THR A 92 -7.52 4.06 -2.42
C THR A 92 -6.76 4.90 -3.45
N GLY A 93 -6.07 4.23 -4.35
CA GLY A 93 -5.41 4.77 -5.54
C GLY A 93 -5.46 3.74 -6.66
N PRO A 94 -5.04 4.09 -7.89
CA PRO A 94 -5.11 3.19 -9.03
C PRO A 94 -4.16 1.99 -8.84
N ALA A 95 -4.66 0.78 -9.11
CA ALA A 95 -3.80 -0.38 -9.30
C ALA A 95 -3.46 -0.57 -10.77
N ARG A 96 -2.37 -1.28 -11.09
CA ARG A 96 -1.94 -1.60 -12.45
C ARG A 96 -1.37 -2.99 -12.56
N ALA A 97 -1.60 -3.61 -13.69
CA ALA A 97 -1.08 -4.94 -14.01
C ALA A 97 -0.19 -4.86 -15.27
N VAL A 98 1.11 -4.83 -15.08
CA VAL A 98 2.09 -4.82 -16.19
C VAL A 98 2.76 -6.19 -16.27
N ASP A 99 2.71 -6.82 -17.43
CA ASP A 99 3.35 -8.10 -17.69
C ASP A 99 4.84 -8.07 -17.34
N GLN A 100 5.28 -9.03 -16.54
CA GLN A 100 6.69 -9.12 -16.14
C GLN A 100 7.65 -9.30 -17.31
N ARG A 101 7.20 -9.85 -18.43
CA ARG A 101 7.99 -9.94 -19.66
C ARG A 101 8.40 -8.55 -20.17
N ILE A 102 7.52 -7.54 -20.00
CA ILE A 102 7.86 -6.15 -20.33
C ILE A 102 8.67 -5.54 -19.21
N LYS A 103 8.15 -5.62 -17.99
CA LYS A 103 8.67 -4.89 -16.83
C LYS A 103 10.08 -5.31 -16.48
N CYS A 104 10.32 -6.60 -16.24
CA CYS A 104 11.62 -7.11 -15.82
C CYS A 104 12.66 -7.01 -16.95
N ALA A 105 12.26 -7.24 -18.20
CA ALA A 105 13.16 -7.07 -19.34
C ALA A 105 13.64 -5.62 -19.48
N THR A 106 12.72 -4.65 -19.43
CA THR A 106 13.04 -3.22 -19.52
C THR A 106 13.93 -2.77 -18.35
N TRP A 107 13.62 -3.17 -17.14
CA TRP A 107 14.44 -2.81 -15.97
C TRP A 107 15.84 -3.41 -16.00
N ALA A 108 16.00 -4.64 -16.51
CA ALA A 108 17.31 -5.24 -16.69
C ALA A 108 18.15 -4.52 -17.79
N GLU A 109 17.51 -4.08 -18.88
CA GLU A 109 18.13 -3.23 -19.90
C GLU A 109 18.55 -1.87 -19.33
N GLU A 110 17.66 -1.19 -18.61
CA GLU A 110 17.94 0.09 -17.95
C GLU A 110 19.05 -0.02 -16.91
N PHE A 111 19.07 -1.11 -16.14
CA PHE A 111 20.14 -1.40 -15.19
C PHE A 111 21.49 -1.51 -15.87
N ALA A 112 21.58 -2.29 -16.96
CA ALA A 112 22.82 -2.42 -17.74
C ALA A 112 23.23 -1.10 -18.39
N ALA A 113 22.28 -0.36 -18.97
CA ALA A 113 22.53 0.95 -19.59
C ALA A 113 23.02 2.01 -18.58
N ALA A 114 22.59 1.92 -17.32
CA ALA A 114 23.03 2.79 -16.23
C ALA A 114 24.40 2.40 -15.66
N GLY A 115 25.06 1.37 -16.21
CA GLY A 115 26.39 0.92 -15.78
C GLY A 115 26.39 -0.20 -14.73
N GLY A 116 25.27 -0.81 -14.45
CA GLY A 116 25.16 -2.01 -13.64
C GLY A 116 25.75 -3.23 -14.37
N ASN A 117 26.31 -4.16 -13.63
CA ASN A 117 26.88 -5.40 -14.19
C ASN A 117 25.77 -6.48 -14.33
N LEU A 118 25.17 -6.59 -15.51
CA LEU A 118 24.18 -7.63 -15.81
C LEU A 118 24.88 -8.88 -16.34
N ILE A 119 24.71 -10.02 -15.65
CA ILE A 119 25.23 -11.33 -16.03
C ILE A 119 24.06 -12.22 -16.42
N VAL A 120 24.06 -12.69 -17.68
CA VAL A 120 23.09 -13.70 -18.15
C VAL A 120 23.68 -15.08 -17.95
N HIS A 121 23.26 -15.74 -16.86
CA HIS A 121 23.75 -17.06 -16.45
C HIS A 121 22.76 -17.72 -15.49
N SER A 122 22.50 -19.02 -15.69
CA SER A 122 21.73 -19.80 -14.74
C SER A 122 22.61 -20.14 -13.54
N ALA A 123 22.51 -19.31 -12.48
CA ALA A 123 23.38 -19.42 -11.33
C ALA A 123 23.16 -20.73 -10.56
N GLU A 124 24.26 -21.31 -10.10
CA GLU A 124 24.35 -22.47 -9.23
C GLU A 124 24.94 -22.09 -7.85
N VAL A 125 25.00 -23.05 -6.93
CA VAL A 125 25.57 -22.83 -5.58
C VAL A 125 27.05 -22.41 -5.67
N THR A 126 27.78 -22.93 -6.65
CA THR A 126 29.18 -22.57 -6.93
C THR A 126 29.35 -21.11 -7.31
N ASP A 127 28.40 -20.54 -8.04
CA ASP A 127 28.42 -19.11 -8.40
C ASP A 127 28.16 -18.24 -7.15
N LEU A 128 27.26 -18.68 -6.25
CA LEU A 128 27.02 -17.99 -4.98
C LEU A 128 28.29 -17.96 -4.12
N GLU A 129 29.10 -19.04 -4.13
CA GLU A 129 30.41 -19.08 -3.46
C GLU A 129 31.39 -18.03 -4.03
N GLU A 130 31.45 -17.88 -5.35
CA GLU A 130 32.27 -16.87 -6.01
C GLU A 130 31.80 -15.47 -5.69
N TYR A 131 30.50 -15.23 -5.73
CA TYR A 131 29.92 -13.92 -5.36
C TYR A 131 30.17 -13.60 -3.88
N ALA A 132 30.05 -14.56 -2.98
CA ALA A 132 30.32 -14.35 -1.56
C ALA A 132 31.79 -14.05 -1.22
N ILE A 133 32.72 -14.37 -2.13
CA ILE A 133 34.14 -13.99 -2.01
C ILE A 133 34.38 -12.58 -2.59
N THR A 134 33.73 -12.23 -3.69
CA THR A 134 34.02 -11.04 -4.47
C THR A 134 33.13 -9.84 -4.13
N HIS A 135 32.00 -10.05 -3.44
CA HIS A 135 31.03 -9.02 -3.05
C HIS A 135 30.88 -8.95 -1.53
N ASP A 136 30.43 -7.80 -1.06
CA ASP A 136 30.19 -7.55 0.37
C ASP A 136 28.87 -8.19 0.84
N LEU A 137 27.90 -8.35 -0.08
CA LEU A 137 26.58 -8.96 0.17
C LEU A 137 26.12 -9.74 -1.06
N VAL A 138 25.53 -10.91 -0.81
CA VAL A 138 24.82 -11.69 -1.83
C VAL A 138 23.35 -11.80 -1.45
N VAL A 139 22.45 -11.31 -2.34
CA VAL A 139 21.00 -11.41 -2.19
C VAL A 139 20.45 -12.40 -3.22
N VAL A 140 19.71 -13.40 -2.76
CA VAL A 140 19.09 -14.41 -3.61
C VAL A 140 17.61 -14.10 -3.77
N ALA A 141 17.24 -13.67 -4.97
CA ALA A 141 15.87 -13.34 -5.39
C ALA A 141 15.31 -14.38 -6.40
N SER A 142 15.93 -15.57 -6.49
CA SER A 142 15.51 -16.67 -7.34
C SER A 142 15.35 -17.94 -6.50
N GLY A 143 14.12 -18.43 -6.38
CA GLY A 143 13.78 -19.62 -5.59
C GLY A 143 13.78 -20.94 -6.37
N ARG A 144 14.41 -21.00 -7.56
CA ARG A 144 14.39 -22.18 -8.44
C ARG A 144 15.62 -23.09 -8.24
N GLY A 145 15.46 -24.36 -8.57
CA GLY A 145 16.54 -25.35 -8.57
C GLY A 145 17.17 -25.56 -7.19
N ASP A 146 18.48 -25.85 -7.18
CA ASP A 146 19.25 -26.16 -5.98
C ASP A 146 19.44 -24.93 -5.08
N ILE A 147 19.49 -23.75 -5.65
CA ILE A 147 19.55 -22.48 -4.90
C ILE A 147 18.34 -22.34 -3.98
N GLY A 148 17.13 -22.64 -4.47
CA GLY A 148 15.92 -22.61 -3.65
C GLY A 148 15.93 -23.58 -2.47
N ARG A 149 16.70 -24.69 -2.57
CA ARG A 149 16.83 -25.70 -1.49
C ARG A 149 17.76 -25.25 -0.37
N LEU A 150 18.60 -24.24 -0.58
CA LEU A 150 19.44 -23.66 0.46
C LEU A 150 18.63 -23.03 1.59
N PHE A 151 17.41 -22.60 1.32
CA PHE A 151 16.52 -21.92 2.25
C PHE A 151 15.41 -22.87 2.70
N PRO A 152 15.57 -23.58 3.84
CA PRO A 152 14.56 -24.50 4.33
C PRO A 152 13.28 -23.78 4.77
N PRO A 153 12.13 -24.46 4.77
CA PRO A 153 10.89 -23.89 5.29
C PRO A 153 11.02 -23.44 6.75
N ASP A 154 10.48 -22.28 7.06
CA ASP A 154 10.20 -21.86 8.44
C ASP A 154 8.84 -22.45 8.83
N HIS A 155 8.84 -23.52 9.60
CA HIS A 155 7.64 -24.26 9.96
C HIS A 155 6.70 -23.49 10.89
N GLU A 156 7.19 -22.50 11.64
CA GLU A 156 6.35 -21.66 12.49
C GLU A 156 5.52 -20.68 11.65
N ARG A 157 6.06 -20.26 10.49
CA ARG A 157 5.44 -19.29 9.58
C ARG A 157 4.79 -19.91 8.34
N SER A 158 4.86 -21.25 8.21
CA SER A 158 4.36 -22.00 7.05
C SER A 158 3.31 -23.03 7.47
N PRO A 159 2.01 -22.67 7.51
CA PRO A 159 0.96 -23.57 8.01
C PRO A 159 0.60 -24.68 7.02
N PHE A 160 1.01 -24.57 5.75
CA PHE A 160 0.67 -25.52 4.70
C PHE A 160 1.87 -26.38 4.29
N ASP A 161 1.63 -27.68 4.09
CA ASP A 161 2.58 -28.66 3.58
C ASP A 161 2.31 -29.08 2.12
N ARG A 162 1.20 -28.61 1.55
CA ARG A 162 0.72 -28.91 0.20
C ARG A 162 0.04 -27.70 -0.45
N PRO A 163 -0.08 -27.70 -1.79
CA PRO A 163 -0.83 -26.66 -2.49
C PRO A 163 -2.28 -26.55 -2.00
N GLN A 164 -2.74 -25.33 -1.82
CA GLN A 164 -4.12 -25.03 -1.40
C GLN A 164 -5.01 -24.68 -2.59
N ARG A 165 -4.41 -24.27 -3.71
CA ARG A 165 -5.10 -23.99 -4.97
C ARG A 165 -4.33 -24.58 -6.15
N VAL A 166 -5.09 -24.80 -7.22
CA VAL A 166 -4.57 -25.07 -8.57
C VAL A 166 -4.81 -23.79 -9.37
N VAL A 167 -3.73 -23.18 -9.81
CA VAL A 167 -3.76 -21.87 -10.49
C VAL A 167 -3.68 -22.06 -11.99
N ALA A 168 -4.58 -21.42 -12.73
CA ALA A 168 -4.46 -21.25 -14.18
C ALA A 168 -4.80 -19.81 -14.55
N LEU A 169 -4.04 -19.23 -15.46
CA LEU A 169 -4.29 -17.88 -15.93
C LEU A 169 -4.08 -17.75 -17.44
N THR A 170 -4.79 -16.80 -18.02
CA THR A 170 -4.81 -16.55 -19.46
C THR A 170 -4.87 -15.05 -19.73
N TYR A 171 -3.95 -14.54 -20.54
CA TYR A 171 -3.98 -13.18 -21.06
C TYR A 171 -4.83 -13.14 -22.34
N VAL A 172 -5.84 -12.31 -22.37
CA VAL A 172 -6.81 -12.27 -23.48
C VAL A 172 -7.10 -10.87 -23.99
N ASN A 173 -7.46 -10.80 -25.27
CA ASN A 173 -8.03 -9.61 -25.89
C ASN A 173 -9.50 -9.86 -26.21
N GLY A 174 -10.33 -8.81 -26.24
CA GLY A 174 -11.74 -8.86 -26.67
C GLY A 174 -12.74 -9.14 -25.58
N MET A 175 -12.34 -9.05 -24.30
CA MET A 175 -13.27 -9.11 -23.19
C MET A 175 -14.21 -7.89 -23.20
N GLN A 176 -15.50 -8.12 -23.02
CA GLN A 176 -16.46 -7.03 -22.91
C GLN A 176 -16.25 -6.27 -21.58
N GLN A 177 -15.97 -4.97 -21.69
CA GLN A 177 -15.83 -4.14 -20.52
C GLN A 177 -17.21 -3.75 -19.98
N PRO A 178 -17.44 -3.86 -18.64
CA PRO A 178 -18.67 -3.37 -18.04
C PRO A 178 -18.74 -1.85 -18.17
N THR A 179 -19.95 -1.32 -18.13
CA THR A 179 -20.16 0.13 -18.04
C THR A 179 -19.70 0.62 -16.67
N GLY A 180 -18.76 1.54 -16.60
CA GLY A 180 -18.23 2.10 -15.35
C GLY A 180 -16.72 2.13 -15.32
N LYS A 181 -16.15 2.11 -14.11
CA LYS A 181 -14.71 2.10 -13.90
C LYS A 181 -14.12 0.72 -14.12
N ALA A 182 -12.84 0.69 -14.49
CA ALA A 182 -12.09 -0.54 -14.56
C ALA A 182 -11.91 -1.16 -13.17
N ALA A 183 -12.16 -2.44 -13.03
CA ALA A 183 -12.19 -3.12 -11.75
C ALA A 183 -11.40 -4.44 -11.76
N ILE A 184 -10.83 -4.79 -10.61
CA ILE A 184 -10.58 -6.19 -10.28
C ILE A 184 -11.93 -6.81 -9.97
N ARG A 185 -12.34 -7.78 -10.77
CA ARG A 185 -13.58 -8.53 -10.57
C ARG A 185 -13.22 -9.88 -10.01
N TYR A 186 -13.65 -10.13 -8.80
CA TYR A 186 -13.36 -11.32 -8.05
C TYR A 186 -14.66 -12.10 -7.79
N THR A 187 -14.69 -13.39 -8.09
CA THR A 187 -15.87 -14.25 -7.87
C THR A 187 -15.46 -15.46 -7.04
N PHE A 188 -16.03 -15.56 -5.85
CA PHE A 188 -15.95 -16.75 -5.00
C PHE A 188 -17.04 -17.74 -5.40
N VAL A 189 -16.65 -18.96 -5.76
CA VAL A 189 -17.54 -20.06 -6.07
C VAL A 189 -17.42 -21.10 -4.96
N PRO A 190 -18.36 -21.13 -3.99
CA PRO A 190 -18.28 -22.04 -2.85
C PRO A 190 -18.01 -23.49 -3.27
N ASP A 191 -17.12 -24.18 -2.58
CA ASP A 191 -16.71 -25.58 -2.80
C ASP A 191 -16.07 -25.88 -4.17
N VAL A 192 -15.78 -24.85 -4.97
CA VAL A 192 -15.19 -24.98 -6.31
C VAL A 192 -13.86 -24.25 -6.40
N GLY A 193 -13.83 -22.97 -6.00
CA GLY A 193 -12.64 -22.12 -6.06
C GLY A 193 -12.99 -20.66 -6.34
N GLU A 194 -12.04 -19.94 -6.90
CA GLU A 194 -12.15 -18.52 -7.20
C GLU A 194 -11.85 -18.24 -8.67
N PHE A 195 -12.51 -17.22 -9.19
CA PHE A 195 -12.24 -16.67 -10.51
C PHE A 195 -12.09 -15.15 -10.40
N PHE A 196 -11.10 -14.58 -11.05
CA PHE A 196 -10.96 -13.13 -11.11
C PHE A 196 -10.40 -12.63 -12.43
N THR A 197 -10.82 -11.41 -12.80
CA THR A 197 -10.36 -10.71 -13.99
C THR A 197 -9.95 -9.29 -13.65
N PHE A 198 -8.98 -8.77 -14.39
CA PHE A 198 -8.55 -7.37 -14.32
C PHE A 198 -7.85 -6.96 -15.62
N PRO A 199 -7.95 -5.66 -16.01
CA PRO A 199 -7.22 -5.14 -17.16
C PRO A 199 -5.72 -5.10 -16.89
N ALA A 200 -4.93 -5.25 -17.96
CA ALA A 200 -3.48 -5.33 -17.89
C ALA A 200 -2.82 -4.74 -19.15
N LEU A 201 -1.50 -4.61 -19.08
CA LEU A 201 -0.64 -4.32 -20.23
C LEU A 201 0.29 -5.51 -20.46
N THR A 202 0.25 -6.07 -21.67
CA THR A 202 1.18 -7.13 -22.11
C THR A 202 1.99 -6.72 -23.33
N THR A 203 2.83 -7.62 -23.84
CA THR A 203 3.72 -7.40 -24.98
C THR A 203 2.99 -6.98 -26.25
N THR A 204 1.72 -7.31 -26.39
CA THR A 204 0.87 -6.95 -27.53
C THR A 204 0.00 -5.71 -27.29
N GLY A 205 0.11 -5.07 -26.14
CA GLY A 205 -0.67 -3.89 -25.74
C GLY A 205 -1.64 -4.15 -24.60
N PRO A 206 -2.62 -3.25 -24.37
CA PRO A 206 -3.67 -3.45 -23.37
C PRO A 206 -4.46 -4.75 -23.60
N CYS A 207 -4.75 -5.45 -22.51
CA CYS A 207 -5.44 -6.73 -22.51
C CYS A 207 -6.20 -6.93 -21.18
N ASP A 208 -6.81 -8.08 -21.01
CA ASP A 208 -7.38 -8.53 -19.74
C ASP A 208 -6.71 -9.84 -19.32
N ILE A 209 -6.69 -10.10 -17.99
CA ILE A 209 -6.19 -11.35 -17.43
C ILE A 209 -7.37 -12.09 -16.79
N MET A 210 -7.53 -13.35 -17.12
CA MET A 210 -8.41 -14.30 -16.45
C MET A 210 -7.58 -15.18 -15.54
N VAL A 211 -7.95 -15.32 -14.27
CA VAL A 211 -7.28 -16.17 -13.29
C VAL A 211 -8.27 -17.10 -12.64
N PHE A 212 -7.94 -18.39 -12.60
CA PHE A 212 -8.68 -19.43 -11.93
C PHE A 212 -7.85 -20.00 -10.78
N GLU A 213 -8.44 -20.13 -9.62
CA GLU A 213 -7.86 -20.77 -8.45
C GLU A 213 -8.79 -21.87 -7.96
N GLY A 214 -8.61 -23.07 -8.50
CA GLY A 214 -9.43 -24.22 -8.17
C GLY A 214 -9.00 -24.90 -6.88
N LEU A 215 -9.97 -25.44 -6.13
CA LEU A 215 -9.65 -26.32 -5.01
C LEU A 215 -8.99 -27.59 -5.53
N PRO A 216 -7.89 -28.09 -4.91
CA PRO A 216 -7.25 -29.33 -5.31
C PRO A 216 -8.23 -30.52 -5.31
N ALA A 217 -8.22 -31.30 -6.37
CA ALA A 217 -9.16 -32.38 -6.66
C ALA A 217 -10.64 -31.92 -6.80
N GLY A 218 -10.89 -30.61 -6.86
CA GLY A 218 -12.20 -30.03 -7.12
C GLY A 218 -12.51 -29.87 -8.61
N PRO A 219 -13.69 -29.34 -8.95
CA PRO A 219 -14.14 -29.23 -10.34
C PRO A 219 -13.30 -28.31 -11.23
N MET A 220 -12.58 -27.32 -10.65
CA MET A 220 -11.64 -26.45 -11.38
C MET A 220 -10.21 -27.00 -11.42
N ASP A 221 -9.94 -28.15 -10.79
CA ASP A 221 -8.67 -28.87 -10.91
C ASP A 221 -8.70 -29.81 -12.12
N CYS A 222 -8.75 -29.26 -13.33
CA CYS A 222 -8.99 -30.02 -14.56
C CYS A 222 -8.03 -29.60 -15.70
N TRP A 223 -6.78 -29.29 -15.36
CA TRP A 223 -5.80 -28.74 -16.30
C TRP A 223 -4.75 -29.75 -16.78
N ASP A 224 -4.79 -31.00 -16.31
CA ASP A 224 -3.71 -31.97 -16.56
C ASP A 224 -3.65 -32.42 -18.03
N ASP A 225 -4.78 -32.42 -18.75
CA ASP A 225 -4.91 -32.79 -20.15
C ASP A 225 -4.73 -31.60 -21.14
N VAL A 226 -4.60 -30.39 -20.62
CA VAL A 226 -4.35 -29.18 -21.42
C VAL A 226 -2.89 -29.19 -21.90
N THR A 227 -2.64 -29.11 -23.21
CA THR A 227 -1.31 -29.27 -23.78
C THR A 227 -0.77 -28.03 -24.49
N ASP A 228 -1.63 -27.13 -24.88
CA ASP A 228 -1.32 -25.94 -25.69
C ASP A 228 -2.16 -24.73 -25.22
N PRO A 229 -1.82 -23.51 -25.64
CA PRO A 229 -2.52 -22.30 -25.24
C PRO A 229 -3.98 -22.24 -25.68
N GLU A 230 -4.33 -22.79 -26.85
CA GLU A 230 -5.66 -22.83 -27.37
C GLU A 230 -6.58 -23.72 -26.52
N SER A 231 -6.14 -24.93 -26.21
CA SER A 231 -6.86 -25.84 -25.30
C SER A 231 -6.96 -25.29 -23.87
N HIS A 232 -5.97 -24.45 -23.47
CA HIS A 232 -6.05 -23.74 -22.19
C HIS A 232 -7.17 -22.69 -22.19
N LEU A 233 -7.31 -21.92 -23.27
CA LEU A 233 -8.38 -20.93 -23.41
C LEU A 233 -9.75 -21.62 -23.48
N GLU A 234 -9.88 -22.70 -24.28
CA GLU A 234 -11.11 -23.50 -24.36
C GLU A 234 -11.55 -23.99 -22.96
N ARG A 235 -10.62 -24.58 -22.19
CA ARG A 235 -10.88 -25.02 -20.81
C ARG A 235 -11.30 -23.84 -19.90
N SER A 236 -10.68 -22.68 -20.06
CA SER A 236 -11.04 -21.46 -19.31
C SER A 236 -12.49 -21.06 -19.58
N LEU A 237 -12.92 -21.10 -20.84
CA LEU A 237 -14.29 -20.75 -21.22
C LEU A 237 -15.33 -21.80 -20.75
N GLU A 238 -15.00 -23.10 -20.82
CA GLU A 238 -15.84 -24.18 -20.27
C GLU A 238 -16.08 -24.00 -18.77
N LEU A 239 -15.06 -23.61 -18.02
CA LEU A 239 -15.19 -23.37 -16.58
C LEU A 239 -16.05 -22.15 -16.29
N LEU A 240 -15.92 -21.07 -17.08
CA LEU A 240 -16.77 -19.89 -16.93
C LEU A 240 -18.23 -20.20 -17.24
N GLU A 241 -18.51 -20.87 -18.37
CA GLU A 241 -19.87 -21.25 -18.74
C GLU A 241 -20.54 -22.07 -17.63
N LYS A 242 -19.80 -22.97 -17.02
CA LYS A 242 -20.30 -23.87 -16.00
C LYS A 242 -20.49 -23.23 -14.62
N PHE A 243 -19.58 -22.42 -14.17
CA PHE A 243 -19.51 -21.94 -12.79
C PHE A 243 -19.75 -20.45 -12.61
N VAL A 244 -19.50 -19.62 -13.64
CA VAL A 244 -19.59 -18.16 -13.58
C VAL A 244 -20.19 -17.61 -14.88
N PRO A 245 -21.46 -17.98 -15.21
CA PRO A 245 -22.07 -17.68 -16.51
C PRO A 245 -22.11 -16.19 -16.86
N ASP A 246 -22.27 -15.30 -15.88
CA ASP A 246 -22.25 -13.85 -16.12
C ASP A 246 -20.89 -13.38 -16.64
N GLU A 247 -19.80 -13.96 -16.17
CA GLU A 247 -18.44 -13.67 -16.67
C GLU A 247 -18.19 -14.37 -18.01
N PHE A 248 -18.81 -15.54 -18.25
CA PHE A 248 -18.74 -16.22 -19.55
C PHE A 248 -19.30 -15.34 -20.67
N GLU A 249 -20.45 -14.67 -20.45
CA GLU A 249 -21.01 -13.75 -21.45
C GLU A 249 -20.02 -12.63 -21.83
N ARG A 250 -19.28 -12.11 -20.85
CA ARG A 250 -18.25 -11.10 -21.10
C ARG A 250 -17.05 -11.63 -21.88
N CYS A 251 -16.73 -12.91 -21.70
CA CYS A 251 -15.59 -13.59 -22.27
C CYS A 251 -15.91 -14.35 -23.57
N ALA A 252 -17.16 -14.34 -24.07
CA ALA A 252 -17.60 -15.15 -25.22
C ALA A 252 -16.81 -14.94 -26.52
N HIS A 253 -16.12 -13.81 -26.68
CA HIS A 253 -15.37 -13.44 -27.89
C HIS A 253 -13.88 -13.17 -27.63
N VAL A 254 -13.36 -13.62 -26.48
CA VAL A 254 -11.94 -13.43 -26.17
C VAL A 254 -11.06 -14.32 -27.05
N ARG A 255 -9.82 -13.89 -27.19
CA ARG A 255 -8.75 -14.62 -27.86
C ARG A 255 -7.44 -14.38 -27.12
N LEU A 256 -6.52 -15.32 -27.22
CA LEU A 256 -5.18 -15.19 -26.63
C LEU A 256 -4.47 -13.92 -27.13
N THR A 257 -3.70 -13.29 -26.26
CA THR A 257 -2.80 -12.18 -26.63
C THR A 257 -1.63 -12.67 -27.47
N ASP A 258 -1.05 -13.79 -27.08
CA ASP A 258 0.11 -14.45 -27.71
C ASP A 258 0.23 -15.90 -27.22
N ALA A 259 1.08 -16.69 -27.88
CA ALA A 259 1.29 -18.10 -27.52
C ALA A 259 1.96 -18.32 -26.15
N GLY A 260 2.62 -17.30 -25.58
CA GLY A 260 3.20 -17.34 -24.24
C GLY A 260 2.28 -16.80 -23.15
N GLY A 261 1.03 -16.42 -23.49
CA GLY A 261 0.08 -15.73 -22.61
C GLY A 261 -0.72 -16.65 -21.68
N THR A 262 -0.29 -17.89 -21.43
CA THR A 262 -0.95 -18.82 -20.51
C THR A 262 0.02 -19.35 -19.46
N LEU A 263 -0.49 -19.60 -18.25
CA LEU A 263 0.27 -20.19 -17.16
C LEU A 263 -0.64 -21.11 -16.35
N ARG A 264 -0.09 -22.23 -15.87
CA ARG A 264 -0.74 -23.09 -14.90
C ARG A 264 0.28 -23.62 -13.91
N GLY A 265 -0.17 -23.92 -12.70
CA GLY A 265 0.72 -24.47 -11.70
C GLY A 265 0.04 -24.77 -10.37
N ARG A 266 0.80 -25.45 -9.55
CA ARG A 266 0.47 -25.73 -8.15
C ARG A 266 1.72 -25.45 -7.33
N PHE A 267 1.60 -24.70 -6.27
CA PHE A 267 2.71 -24.49 -5.35
C PHE A 267 2.18 -24.38 -3.92
N THR A 268 3.04 -24.72 -2.97
CA THR A 268 2.70 -24.62 -1.55
C THR A 268 3.13 -23.26 -1.04
N PRO A 269 2.22 -22.42 -0.56
CA PRO A 269 2.57 -21.17 0.10
C PRO A 269 3.49 -21.45 1.28
N ARG A 270 4.58 -20.68 1.41
CA ARG A 270 5.55 -20.89 2.49
C ARG A 270 6.45 -19.69 2.74
N VAL A 271 6.86 -19.57 3.97
CA VAL A 271 7.98 -18.73 4.40
C VAL A 271 9.20 -19.63 4.60
N ARG A 272 10.36 -19.16 4.23
CA ARG A 272 11.63 -19.89 4.41
C ARG A 272 12.53 -19.15 5.38
N VAL A 273 13.49 -19.88 5.93
CA VAL A 273 14.58 -19.27 6.70
C VAL A 273 15.34 -18.29 5.80
N PRO A 274 15.47 -17.01 6.19
CA PRO A 274 15.92 -15.95 5.28
C PRO A 274 17.42 -15.99 4.96
N VAL A 275 18.22 -16.68 5.76
CA VAL A 275 19.67 -16.74 5.60
C VAL A 275 20.10 -18.19 5.46
N ALA A 276 20.82 -18.48 4.39
CA ALA A 276 21.48 -19.76 4.18
C ALA A 276 22.99 -19.61 4.34
N THR A 277 23.63 -20.68 4.80
CA THR A 277 25.09 -20.77 4.91
C THR A 277 25.61 -21.64 3.77
N LEU A 278 26.48 -21.08 2.95
CA LEU A 278 27.15 -21.78 1.86
C LEU A 278 28.16 -22.80 2.38
N PRO A 279 28.62 -23.76 1.57
CA PRO A 279 29.66 -24.71 1.94
C PRO A 279 30.95 -24.07 2.48
N SER A 280 31.30 -22.87 2.00
CA SER A 280 32.43 -22.05 2.52
C SER A 280 32.22 -21.45 3.91
N GLY A 281 31.02 -21.57 4.47
CA GLY A 281 30.62 -20.91 5.71
C GLY A 281 30.15 -19.46 5.53
N LYS A 282 30.10 -18.94 4.31
CA LYS A 282 29.60 -17.57 4.02
C LYS A 282 28.08 -17.54 4.04
N PRO A 283 27.44 -16.50 4.64
CA PRO A 283 26.00 -16.35 4.61
C PRO A 283 25.52 -15.68 3.31
N VAL A 284 24.33 -16.04 2.87
CA VAL A 284 23.57 -15.39 1.77
C VAL A 284 22.14 -15.11 2.21
N LEU A 285 21.57 -14.00 1.74
CA LEU A 285 20.27 -13.49 2.15
C LEU A 285 19.22 -13.73 1.07
N ALA A 286 18.10 -14.37 1.41
CA ALA A 286 16.96 -14.54 0.50
C ALA A 286 16.06 -13.31 0.45
N MET A 287 15.44 -13.06 -0.70
CA MET A 287 14.46 -11.98 -0.93
C MET A 287 13.35 -12.44 -1.90
N GLY A 288 12.17 -11.80 -1.81
CA GLY A 288 11.01 -12.11 -2.67
C GLY A 288 10.54 -13.56 -2.49
N ASP A 289 10.14 -14.24 -3.56
CA ASP A 289 9.62 -15.61 -3.54
C ASP A 289 10.64 -16.65 -3.03
N SER A 290 11.91 -16.29 -2.97
CA SER A 290 12.93 -17.15 -2.37
C SER A 290 12.74 -17.32 -0.86
N VAL A 291 12.12 -16.36 -0.19
CA VAL A 291 11.87 -16.37 1.25
C VAL A 291 10.39 -16.34 1.60
N VAL A 292 9.55 -15.60 0.87
CA VAL A 292 8.08 -15.55 1.10
C VAL A 292 7.38 -15.83 -0.22
N LEU A 293 6.85 -17.02 -0.37
CA LEU A 293 6.04 -17.45 -1.51
C LEU A 293 4.58 -17.47 -1.09
N ASN A 294 3.81 -16.49 -1.55
CA ASN A 294 2.38 -16.39 -1.31
C ASN A 294 1.54 -17.04 -2.40
N ASP A 295 0.35 -17.49 -2.03
CA ASP A 295 -0.71 -17.83 -2.97
C ASP A 295 -1.24 -16.55 -3.66
N PRO A 296 -1.58 -16.57 -4.95
CA PRO A 296 -2.05 -15.39 -5.66
C PRO A 296 -3.47 -14.94 -5.29
N ILE A 297 -4.21 -15.68 -4.48
CA ILE A 297 -5.61 -15.41 -4.09
C ILE A 297 -5.88 -13.97 -3.62
N THR A 298 -4.91 -13.29 -3.06
CA THR A 298 -5.01 -11.88 -2.64
C THR A 298 -4.30 -10.90 -3.57
N GLY A 299 -3.69 -11.39 -4.66
CA GLY A 299 -2.92 -10.55 -5.61
C GLY A 299 -1.65 -9.92 -5.03
N GLN A 300 -1.14 -10.41 -3.88
CA GLN A 300 -0.11 -9.71 -3.11
C GLN A 300 1.34 -10.05 -3.48
N GLY A 301 1.59 -11.05 -4.34
CA GLY A 301 2.96 -11.51 -4.62
C GLY A 301 3.90 -10.41 -5.12
N ALA A 302 3.50 -9.67 -6.14
CA ALA A 302 4.31 -8.57 -6.70
C ALA A 302 4.40 -7.36 -5.76
N ASN A 303 3.31 -7.04 -5.05
CA ASN A 303 3.30 -5.99 -4.02
C ASN A 303 4.30 -6.30 -2.92
N LEU A 304 4.30 -7.54 -2.43
CA LEU A 304 5.24 -8.01 -1.42
C LEU A 304 6.70 -7.97 -1.92
N ALA A 305 6.93 -8.34 -3.19
CA ALA A 305 8.24 -8.26 -3.82
C ALA A 305 8.78 -6.82 -3.91
N ALA A 306 7.92 -5.85 -4.28
CA ALA A 306 8.27 -4.44 -4.32
C ALA A 306 8.57 -3.88 -2.93
N LYS A 307 7.75 -4.20 -1.92
CA LYS A 307 7.99 -3.81 -0.52
C LYS A 307 9.29 -4.43 0.02
N ALA A 308 9.56 -5.72 -0.27
CA ALA A 308 10.82 -6.37 0.11
C ALA A 308 12.03 -5.62 -0.45
N ALA A 309 12.01 -5.28 -1.75
CA ALA A 309 13.08 -4.50 -2.38
C ALA A 309 13.31 -3.16 -1.67
N THR A 310 12.25 -2.45 -1.29
CA THR A 310 12.34 -1.17 -0.56
C THR A 310 12.95 -1.35 0.83
N TYR A 311 12.47 -2.29 1.64
CA TYR A 311 13.02 -2.57 2.97
C TYR A 311 14.50 -2.95 2.94
N TYR A 312 14.89 -3.78 1.95
CA TYR A 312 16.28 -4.20 1.77
C TYR A 312 17.16 -3.06 1.29
N LEU A 313 16.69 -2.26 0.33
CA LEU A 313 17.39 -1.07 -0.16
C LEU A 313 17.69 -0.09 0.98
N GLU A 314 16.70 0.22 1.81
CA GLU A 314 16.85 1.09 2.96
C GLU A 314 17.86 0.53 3.97
N SER A 315 17.76 -0.77 4.28
CA SER A 315 18.66 -1.43 5.24
C SER A 315 20.10 -1.40 4.75
N ILE A 316 20.33 -1.69 3.47
CA ILE A 316 21.65 -1.64 2.85
C ILE A 316 22.20 -0.22 2.85
N ASN A 317 21.41 0.78 2.47
CA ASN A 317 21.81 2.19 2.43
C ASN A 317 22.16 2.75 3.82
N ARG A 318 21.49 2.30 4.88
CA ARG A 318 21.83 2.67 6.28
C ARG A 318 23.15 2.05 6.75
N THR A 319 23.60 0.96 6.13
CA THR A 319 24.78 0.17 6.54
C THR A 319 26.04 0.54 5.73
N ARG A 320 26.15 1.79 5.23
CA ARG A 320 27.30 2.25 4.43
C ARG A 320 28.62 2.03 5.18
N GLY A 321 29.49 1.17 4.61
CA GLY A 321 30.79 0.83 5.22
C GLY A 321 30.71 -0.13 6.41
N GLY A 322 29.55 -0.68 6.72
CA GLY A 322 29.35 -1.73 7.73
C GLY A 322 29.51 -3.14 7.16
N VAL A 323 29.41 -4.11 8.04
CA VAL A 323 29.50 -5.54 7.70
C VAL A 323 28.10 -6.13 7.53
N PHE A 324 27.89 -6.87 6.45
CA PHE A 324 26.66 -7.62 6.18
C PHE A 324 26.77 -9.06 6.72
N ASP A 325 26.88 -9.19 8.04
CA ASP A 325 26.92 -10.50 8.68
C ASP A 325 25.55 -11.18 8.77
N GLU A 326 25.53 -12.41 9.25
CA GLU A 326 24.30 -13.17 9.41
C GLU A 326 23.27 -12.48 10.32
N ALA A 327 23.72 -11.81 11.37
CA ALA A 327 22.85 -11.09 12.30
C ALA A 327 22.18 -9.90 11.61
N TRP A 328 22.93 -9.16 10.81
CA TRP A 328 22.40 -8.07 9.97
C TRP A 328 21.38 -8.60 8.95
N MET A 329 21.69 -9.70 8.25
CA MET A 329 20.83 -10.32 7.26
C MET A 329 19.49 -10.75 7.87
N ARG A 330 19.54 -11.45 9.02
CA ARG A 330 18.34 -11.83 9.78
C ARG A 330 17.56 -10.61 10.25
N GLY A 331 18.23 -9.59 10.77
CA GLY A 331 17.61 -8.34 11.19
C GLY A 331 16.91 -7.60 10.04
N THR A 332 17.49 -7.59 8.84
CA THR A 332 16.89 -7.00 7.64
C THR A 332 15.58 -7.70 7.26
N PHE A 333 15.60 -9.03 7.22
CA PHE A 333 14.38 -9.80 6.96
C PHE A 333 13.33 -9.61 8.06
N GLU A 334 13.73 -9.64 9.35
CA GLU A 334 12.78 -9.47 10.45
C GLU A 334 12.12 -8.08 10.47
N ASN A 335 12.83 -7.04 10.04
CA ASN A 335 12.25 -5.71 9.86
C ASN A 335 11.18 -5.71 8.76
N PHE A 336 11.47 -6.35 7.62
CA PHE A 336 10.50 -6.53 6.55
C PHE A 336 9.32 -7.41 7.00
N TRP A 337 9.60 -8.52 7.68
CA TRP A 337 8.56 -9.43 8.19
C TRP A 337 7.59 -8.69 9.10
N ARG A 338 8.08 -8.03 10.15
CA ARG A 338 7.24 -7.31 11.13
C ARG A 338 6.59 -6.06 10.56
N GLY A 339 7.27 -5.37 9.64
CA GLY A 339 6.76 -4.14 9.05
C GLY A 339 5.70 -4.35 7.99
N TRP A 340 5.76 -5.49 7.28
CA TRP A 340 4.86 -5.73 6.14
C TRP A 340 4.49 -7.19 5.92
N ALA A 341 5.45 -8.12 5.81
CA ALA A 341 5.21 -9.43 5.21
C ALA A 341 4.23 -10.29 6.00
N HIS A 342 4.28 -10.31 7.35
CA HIS A 342 3.41 -11.16 8.14
C HIS A 342 1.92 -10.79 7.99
N TRP A 343 1.61 -9.49 7.83
CA TRP A 343 0.23 -9.05 7.61
C TRP A 343 -0.35 -9.62 6.30
N VAL A 344 0.48 -9.60 5.24
CA VAL A 344 0.13 -10.16 3.93
C VAL A 344 -0.01 -11.68 4.01
N VAL A 345 0.96 -12.37 4.62
CA VAL A 345 1.00 -13.84 4.71
C VAL A 345 -0.19 -14.36 5.50
N ASP A 346 -0.47 -13.80 6.67
CA ASP A 346 -1.57 -14.24 7.51
C ASP A 346 -2.92 -14.01 6.82
N TRP A 347 -3.09 -12.84 6.20
CA TRP A 347 -4.31 -12.56 5.44
C TRP A 347 -4.47 -13.52 4.26
N THR A 348 -3.44 -13.71 3.43
CA THR A 348 -3.49 -14.64 2.29
C THR A 348 -3.82 -16.05 2.76
N ASN A 349 -3.16 -16.53 3.82
CA ASN A 349 -3.42 -17.85 4.38
C ASN A 349 -4.85 -18.00 4.91
N SER A 350 -5.44 -16.93 5.48
CA SER A 350 -6.83 -16.95 5.95
C SER A 350 -7.83 -17.12 4.82
N MET A 351 -7.54 -16.54 3.65
CA MET A 351 -8.39 -16.69 2.47
C MET A 351 -8.39 -18.12 1.91
N LEU A 352 -7.30 -18.86 2.11
CA LEU A 352 -7.13 -20.23 1.60
C LEU A 352 -7.89 -21.29 2.42
N VAL A 353 -8.14 -21.04 3.71
CA VAL A 353 -8.86 -21.98 4.60
C VAL A 353 -10.37 -21.72 4.65
N GLY A 354 -10.85 -20.72 3.92
CA GLY A 354 -12.27 -20.30 3.92
C GLY A 354 -12.59 -19.28 5.03
N HIS A 355 -13.61 -18.50 4.77
CA HIS A 355 -14.02 -17.42 5.68
C HIS A 355 -14.70 -17.97 6.95
N SER A 356 -14.33 -17.42 8.09
CA SER A 356 -15.08 -17.60 9.32
C SER A 356 -16.46 -16.91 9.25
N LEU A 357 -17.37 -17.24 10.18
CA LEU A 357 -18.72 -16.65 10.18
C LEU A 357 -18.67 -15.13 10.24
N HIS A 358 -17.81 -14.54 11.10
CA HIS A 358 -17.73 -13.09 11.21
C HIS A 358 -17.12 -12.42 9.95
N GLN A 359 -16.21 -13.07 9.24
CA GLN A 359 -15.67 -12.59 7.97
C GLN A 359 -16.74 -12.61 6.87
N THR A 360 -17.53 -13.68 6.80
CA THR A 360 -18.67 -13.78 5.89
C THR A 360 -19.72 -12.70 6.19
N ASP A 361 -20.01 -12.45 7.47
CA ASP A 361 -20.93 -11.38 7.88
C ASP A 361 -20.39 -9.99 7.53
N LEU A 362 -19.08 -9.75 7.68
CA LEU A 362 -18.44 -8.49 7.27
C LEU A 362 -18.57 -8.27 5.76
N LEU A 363 -18.31 -9.29 4.96
CA LEU A 363 -18.44 -9.21 3.50
C LEU A 363 -19.89 -8.97 3.08
N ARG A 364 -20.85 -9.68 3.69
CA ARG A 364 -22.29 -9.51 3.41
C ARG A 364 -22.78 -8.11 3.77
N GLU A 365 -22.34 -7.59 4.90
CA GLU A 365 -22.68 -6.23 5.32
C GLU A 365 -22.05 -5.18 4.42
N ALA A 366 -20.80 -5.39 3.98
CA ALA A 366 -20.11 -4.49 3.07
C ALA A 366 -20.85 -4.32 1.73
N ALA A 367 -21.60 -5.32 1.28
CA ALA A 367 -22.44 -5.21 0.11
C ALA A 367 -23.53 -4.11 0.22
N GLN A 368 -23.85 -3.66 1.44
CA GLN A 368 -24.85 -2.64 1.71
C GLN A 368 -24.29 -1.42 2.46
N ALA A 369 -22.99 -1.46 2.83
CA ALA A 369 -22.32 -0.42 3.61
C ALA A 369 -21.06 0.08 2.89
N PRO A 370 -21.15 1.17 2.08
CA PRO A 370 -20.05 1.67 1.27
C PRO A 370 -18.75 1.94 2.06
N ALA A 371 -18.84 2.45 3.30
CA ALA A 371 -17.65 2.69 4.11
C ALA A 371 -16.95 1.40 4.54
N LEU A 372 -17.70 0.33 4.79
CA LEU A 372 -17.14 -0.99 5.08
C LEU A 372 -16.53 -1.61 3.81
N ALA A 373 -17.20 -1.49 2.67
CA ALA A 373 -16.68 -1.91 1.38
C ALA A 373 -15.36 -1.19 1.04
N SER A 374 -15.29 0.13 1.23
CA SER A 374 -14.08 0.92 1.05
C SER A 374 -12.95 0.49 1.98
N ALA A 375 -13.25 0.16 3.24
CA ALA A 375 -12.24 -0.33 4.18
C ALA A 375 -11.69 -1.71 3.78
N ILE A 376 -12.52 -2.59 3.21
CA ILE A 376 -12.08 -3.87 2.63
C ILE A 376 -11.18 -3.62 1.41
N ALA A 377 -11.58 -2.74 0.51
CA ALA A 377 -10.78 -2.40 -0.67
C ALA A 377 -9.42 -1.77 -0.30
N SER A 378 -9.38 -0.89 0.73
CA SER A 378 -8.13 -0.31 1.24
C SER A 378 -7.16 -1.37 1.78
N GLY A 379 -7.67 -2.47 2.33
CA GLY A 379 -6.87 -3.58 2.83
C GLY A 379 -6.06 -4.30 1.74
N PHE A 380 -6.45 -4.20 0.47
CA PHE A 380 -5.65 -4.71 -0.65
C PHE A 380 -4.40 -3.87 -0.89
N ASP A 381 -4.46 -2.58 -0.64
CA ASP A 381 -3.30 -1.69 -0.72
C ASP A 381 -2.45 -1.73 0.56
N ASP A 382 -3.09 -1.70 1.74
CA ASP A 382 -2.41 -1.82 3.03
C ASP A 382 -3.08 -2.85 3.96
N PRO A 383 -2.62 -4.10 3.97
CA PRO A 383 -3.18 -5.15 4.81
C PRO A 383 -3.15 -4.87 6.32
N ARG A 384 -2.30 -3.93 6.79
CA ARG A 384 -2.18 -3.57 8.21
C ARG A 384 -3.43 -2.90 8.76
N GLU A 385 -4.13 -2.12 7.94
CA GLU A 385 -5.39 -1.46 8.29
C GLU A 385 -6.55 -2.46 8.46
N PHE A 386 -6.44 -3.56 7.78
CA PHE A 386 -7.44 -4.61 7.68
C PHE A 386 -7.33 -5.65 8.80
N TYR A 387 -6.12 -5.98 9.21
CA TYR A 387 -5.77 -7.17 9.98
C TYR A 387 -6.55 -7.29 11.30
N GLN A 388 -6.62 -6.23 12.12
CA GLN A 388 -7.19 -6.31 13.47
C GLN A 388 -8.65 -6.80 13.46
N TRP A 389 -9.49 -6.23 12.60
CA TRP A 389 -10.90 -6.55 12.54
C TRP A 389 -11.21 -7.72 11.60
N TRP A 390 -10.26 -8.17 10.78
CA TRP A 390 -10.41 -9.37 9.96
C TRP A 390 -10.26 -10.65 10.78
N PHE A 391 -9.35 -10.66 11.75
CA PHE A 391 -9.05 -11.84 12.58
C PHE A 391 -9.75 -11.89 13.93
N ASP A 392 -10.24 -10.76 14.45
CA ASP A 392 -10.89 -10.65 15.76
C ASP A 392 -12.34 -10.21 15.62
N ALA A 393 -13.28 -11.10 16.01
CA ALA A 393 -14.73 -10.86 15.89
C ALA A 393 -15.23 -9.68 16.78
N GLU A 394 -14.59 -9.42 17.93
CA GLU A 394 -14.94 -8.28 18.78
C GLU A 394 -14.41 -6.98 18.15
N ALA A 395 -13.18 -6.99 17.64
CA ALA A 395 -12.63 -5.86 16.88
C ALA A 395 -13.45 -5.58 15.62
N ALA A 396 -13.90 -6.63 14.92
CA ALA A 396 -14.82 -6.51 13.79
C ALA A 396 -16.15 -5.87 14.18
N THR A 397 -16.68 -6.22 15.35
CA THR A 397 -17.94 -5.63 15.84
C THR A 397 -17.75 -4.13 16.16
N ARG A 398 -16.65 -3.76 16.82
CA ARG A 398 -16.31 -2.35 17.09
C ARG A 398 -16.11 -1.59 15.76
N PHE A 399 -15.32 -2.14 14.85
CA PHE A 399 -15.06 -1.54 13.55
C PHE A 399 -16.33 -1.32 12.74
N ARG A 400 -17.25 -2.30 12.70
CA ARG A 400 -18.57 -2.15 12.05
C ARG A 400 -19.38 -1.02 12.66
N ALA A 401 -19.41 -0.93 13.99
CA ALA A 401 -20.14 0.12 14.68
C ALA A 401 -19.56 1.52 14.38
N GLU A 402 -18.23 1.64 14.36
CA GLU A 402 -17.53 2.88 14.01
C GLU A 402 -17.80 3.28 12.54
N LYS A 403 -17.71 2.33 11.62
CA LYS A 403 -17.96 2.59 10.19
C LYS A 403 -19.44 2.90 9.89
N ARG A 404 -20.37 2.31 10.62
CA ARG A 404 -21.80 2.69 10.55
C ARG A 404 -22.05 4.10 11.05
N ILE A 405 -21.34 4.54 12.09
CA ILE A 405 -21.42 5.92 12.57
C ILE A 405 -20.80 6.88 11.54
N GLY A 406 -19.69 6.51 10.92
CA GLY A 406 -19.05 7.26 9.84
C GLY A 406 -19.80 7.20 8.50
N ASP A 407 -20.52 6.10 8.26
CA ASP A 407 -21.33 5.83 7.07
C ASP A 407 -22.75 6.37 7.23
N SER A 408 -22.92 7.32 8.14
CA SER A 408 -24.22 7.96 8.33
C SER A 408 -24.67 8.65 7.03
N GLY A 409 -25.02 7.86 6.01
CA GLY A 409 -25.99 8.25 4.99
C GLY A 409 -27.31 8.76 5.62
N ARG A 410 -27.31 8.86 6.96
CA ARG A 410 -28.31 9.50 7.81
C ARG A 410 -28.31 10.99 7.75
N PHE A 411 -27.21 11.64 7.30
CA PHE A 411 -27.14 13.09 7.27
C PHE A 411 -26.63 13.56 5.90
N ASP A 412 -27.37 14.47 5.28
CA ASP A 412 -26.79 15.32 4.27
C ASP A 412 -25.62 16.10 4.90
N LEU A 413 -24.38 15.76 4.53
CA LEU A 413 -23.17 16.40 5.07
C LEU A 413 -23.18 17.93 4.86
N ARG A 414 -23.86 18.41 3.83
CA ARG A 414 -24.05 19.84 3.58
C ARG A 414 -25.02 20.43 4.59
N ALA A 415 -26.13 19.74 4.87
CA ALA A 415 -27.09 20.13 5.90
C ALA A 415 -26.45 20.07 7.30
N LEU A 416 -25.67 19.04 7.60
CA LEU A 416 -24.94 18.93 8.87
C LEU A 416 -23.93 20.06 9.05
N ARG A 417 -23.11 20.35 8.03
CA ARG A 417 -22.20 21.52 8.05
C ARG A 417 -22.95 22.82 8.25
N GLY A 418 -24.10 22.96 7.60
CA GLY A 418 -24.99 24.10 7.78
C GLY A 418 -25.49 24.24 9.22
N ALA A 419 -25.91 23.14 9.83
CA ALA A 419 -26.37 23.10 11.22
C ALA A 419 -25.23 23.42 12.22
N LEU A 420 -24.05 22.79 12.05
CA LEU A 420 -22.84 23.07 12.84
C LEU A 420 -22.39 24.52 12.67
N GLY A 421 -22.53 25.09 11.47
CA GLY A 421 -22.22 26.49 11.17
C GLY A 421 -23.11 27.50 11.89
N GLN A 422 -24.27 27.11 12.45
CA GLN A 422 -25.10 27.99 13.30
C GLN A 422 -24.46 28.26 14.67
N TYR A 423 -23.51 27.40 15.09
CA TYR A 423 -22.71 27.67 16.28
C TYR A 423 -21.62 28.69 15.94
N ALA A 424 -21.81 29.93 16.41
CA ALA A 424 -20.85 31.01 16.20
C ALA A 424 -19.58 30.74 17.01
N THR A 425 -18.43 30.70 16.35
CA THR A 425 -17.12 30.47 16.97
C THR A 425 -16.21 31.69 16.75
N GLY A 426 -15.25 31.87 17.65
CA GLY A 426 -14.11 32.72 17.37
C GLY A 426 -13.24 32.11 16.26
N VAL A 427 -12.43 32.95 15.62
CA VAL A 427 -11.41 32.53 14.65
C VAL A 427 -10.05 32.74 15.27
N ALA A 428 -9.21 31.70 15.23
CA ALA A 428 -7.84 31.77 15.70
C ALA A 428 -6.86 31.34 14.61
N VAL A 429 -5.64 31.83 14.68
CA VAL A 429 -4.49 31.27 13.98
C VAL A 429 -3.65 30.52 14.99
N ILE A 430 -3.50 29.23 14.75
CA ILE A 430 -2.62 28.39 15.54
C ILE A 430 -1.22 28.41 14.90
N THR A 431 -0.21 28.64 15.70
CA THR A 431 1.19 28.75 15.24
C THR A 431 2.08 27.82 16.05
N ALA A 432 3.11 27.25 15.42
CA ALA A 432 4.11 26.42 16.05
C ALA A 432 5.46 26.54 15.33
N ARG A 433 6.50 25.98 15.94
CA ARG A 433 7.79 25.79 15.30
C ARG A 433 8.04 24.30 15.14
N ALA A 434 8.22 23.85 13.90
CA ALA A 434 8.58 22.49 13.59
C ALA A 434 9.99 22.12 14.11
N ALA A 435 10.28 20.84 14.21
CA ALA A 435 11.59 20.36 14.71
C ALA A 435 12.80 20.85 13.85
N ASP A 436 12.57 21.12 12.57
CA ASP A 436 13.57 21.72 11.66
C ASP A 436 13.73 23.25 11.81
N GLY A 437 13.02 23.85 12.77
CA GLY A 437 13.02 25.30 13.02
C GLY A 437 12.05 26.12 12.14
N ARG A 438 11.38 25.49 11.19
CA ARG A 438 10.42 26.13 10.29
C ARG A 438 9.16 26.56 11.05
N ARG A 439 8.66 27.76 10.74
CA ARG A 439 7.41 28.28 11.27
C ARG A 439 6.23 27.64 10.53
N VAL A 440 5.25 27.18 11.27
CA VAL A 440 3.99 26.64 10.71
C VAL A 440 2.79 27.36 11.34
N GLY A 441 1.74 27.54 10.53
CA GLY A 441 0.52 28.21 11.00
C GLY A 441 -0.69 27.79 10.19
N MET A 442 -1.84 27.71 10.85
CA MET A 442 -3.13 27.46 10.21
C MET A 442 -4.28 28.16 10.93
N THR A 443 -5.29 28.54 10.15
CA THR A 443 -6.54 29.09 10.69
C THR A 443 -7.39 27.96 11.25
N ALA A 444 -7.92 28.16 12.43
CA ALA A 444 -8.82 27.22 13.10
C ALA A 444 -9.97 27.96 13.79
N ASN A 445 -11.14 27.35 13.80
CA ASN A 445 -12.32 27.78 14.57
C ASN A 445 -12.74 26.72 15.60
N SER A 446 -11.94 25.67 15.76
CA SER A 446 -12.18 24.54 16.67
C SER A 446 -11.56 24.72 18.06
N PHE A 447 -10.96 25.89 18.33
CA PHE A 447 -10.40 26.18 19.65
C PHE A 447 -11.46 26.24 20.74
N THR A 448 -11.20 25.55 21.87
CA THR A 448 -12.04 25.64 23.08
C THR A 448 -11.24 25.39 24.36
N SER A 449 -11.73 25.94 25.48
CA SER A 449 -11.22 25.64 26.82
C SER A 449 -11.67 24.24 27.28
N VAL A 450 -10.83 23.55 28.03
CA VAL A 450 -11.09 22.19 28.55
C VAL A 450 -11.12 22.19 30.08
N SER A 451 -10.14 22.82 30.74
CA SER A 451 -9.99 22.82 32.20
C SER A 451 -9.36 24.12 32.65
N MET A 452 -9.66 24.51 33.90
CA MET A 452 -9.04 25.65 34.58
C MET A 452 -7.92 25.24 35.52
N ASP A 453 -7.95 24.00 36.01
CA ASP A 453 -6.92 23.45 36.88
C ASP A 453 -6.72 21.94 36.58
N PRO A 454 -5.59 21.56 35.93
CA PRO A 454 -4.67 22.47 35.24
C PRO A 454 -5.33 23.21 34.07
N PRO A 455 -4.78 24.36 33.63
CA PRO A 455 -5.38 25.16 32.55
C PRO A 455 -5.15 24.48 31.19
N LEU A 456 -6.18 23.84 30.66
CA LEU A 456 -6.13 23.07 29.41
C LEU A 456 -7.01 23.66 28.33
N VAL A 457 -6.50 23.55 27.11
CA VAL A 457 -7.21 23.95 25.89
C VAL A 457 -7.07 22.87 24.82
N LEU A 458 -8.02 22.83 23.87
CA LEU A 458 -7.91 21.97 22.70
C LEU A 458 -8.22 22.74 21.41
N TRP A 459 -7.76 22.14 20.30
CA TRP A 459 -8.13 22.51 18.95
C TRP A 459 -8.01 21.29 18.02
N CYS A 460 -8.65 21.32 16.83
CA CYS A 460 -8.78 20.15 15.98
C CYS A 460 -8.31 20.45 14.55
N PRO A 461 -7.06 20.11 14.17
CA PRO A 461 -6.58 20.15 12.79
C PRO A 461 -7.10 18.95 11.98
N GLY A 462 -7.41 19.17 10.69
CA GLY A 462 -7.77 18.09 9.78
C GLY A 462 -6.56 17.21 9.45
N LYS A 463 -6.77 15.89 9.32
CA LYS A 463 -5.73 14.91 8.98
C LYS A 463 -5.01 15.19 7.66
N ASN A 464 -5.73 15.75 6.70
CA ASN A 464 -5.19 16.10 5.37
C ASN A 464 -4.44 17.44 5.35
N ALA A 465 -4.25 18.11 6.50
CA ALA A 465 -3.52 19.37 6.54
C ALA A 465 -2.01 19.13 6.39
N PRO A 466 -1.32 19.71 5.37
CA PRO A 466 0.11 19.50 5.15
C PRO A 466 1.00 19.89 6.34
N SER A 467 0.51 20.76 7.21
CA SER A 467 1.21 21.22 8.42
C SER A 467 0.95 20.35 9.66
N LEU A 468 0.06 19.35 9.58
CA LEU A 468 -0.29 18.51 10.74
C LEU A 468 0.92 17.85 11.41
N PRO A 469 1.86 17.19 10.69
CA PRO A 469 3.03 16.56 11.31
C PRO A 469 3.84 17.56 12.15
N ALA A 470 4.04 18.77 11.63
CA ALA A 470 4.78 19.82 12.34
C ALA A 470 4.09 20.27 13.63
N PHE A 471 2.75 20.27 13.67
CA PHE A 471 2.01 20.59 14.90
C PHE A 471 2.03 19.45 15.92
N THR A 472 1.92 18.20 15.48
CA THR A 472 1.91 17.04 16.40
C THR A 472 3.29 16.72 16.98
N GLU A 473 4.37 17.13 16.30
CA GLU A 473 5.76 16.97 16.74
C GLU A 473 6.29 18.16 17.56
N ALA A 474 5.62 19.32 17.46
CA ALA A 474 6.02 20.51 18.19
C ALA A 474 5.84 20.35 19.70
N THR A 475 6.80 20.84 20.48
CA THR A 475 6.71 20.86 21.95
C THR A 475 5.75 21.93 22.46
N HIS A 476 5.58 23.01 21.70
CA HIS A 476 4.72 24.15 22.03
C HIS A 476 3.97 24.66 20.81
N PHE A 477 2.81 25.28 21.07
CA PHE A 477 2.03 26.00 20.06
C PHE A 477 1.39 27.24 20.68
N ALA A 478 1.07 28.22 19.85
CA ALA A 478 0.33 29.39 20.28
C ALA A 478 -1.03 29.48 19.60
N ILE A 479 -2.06 29.88 20.33
CA ILE A 479 -3.39 30.18 19.84
C ILE A 479 -3.53 31.69 19.83
N ASN A 480 -3.62 32.28 18.63
CA ASN A 480 -3.81 33.72 18.45
C ASN A 480 -5.26 33.97 18.04
N VAL A 481 -6.09 34.40 18.97
CA VAL A 481 -7.51 34.74 18.71
C VAL A 481 -7.57 36.04 17.94
N LEU A 482 -8.08 35.98 16.71
CA LEU A 482 -8.05 37.14 15.80
C LEU A 482 -9.07 38.21 16.17
N GLY A 483 -8.66 39.46 16.05
CA GLY A 483 -9.56 40.59 16.05
C GLY A 483 -10.26 40.78 14.68
N ALA A 484 -11.39 41.50 14.68
CA ALA A 484 -12.16 41.77 13.47
C ALA A 484 -11.35 42.45 12.36
N HIS A 485 -10.33 43.24 12.71
CA HIS A 485 -9.40 43.88 11.78
C HIS A 485 -8.38 42.93 11.15
N GLN A 486 -8.28 41.69 11.64
CA GLN A 486 -7.33 40.66 11.20
C GLN A 486 -7.94 39.60 10.27
N GLU A 487 -9.06 39.88 9.61
CA GLU A 487 -9.68 38.96 8.65
C GLU A 487 -8.69 38.52 7.56
N HIS A 488 -7.80 39.41 7.12
CA HIS A 488 -6.76 39.10 6.15
C HIS A 488 -5.81 37.99 6.63
N LEU A 489 -5.46 37.95 7.93
CA LEU A 489 -4.64 36.87 8.50
C LEU A 489 -5.40 35.54 8.50
N SER A 490 -6.70 35.55 8.82
CA SER A 490 -7.51 34.32 8.71
C SER A 490 -7.44 33.72 7.30
N ARG A 491 -7.52 34.51 6.26
CA ARG A 491 -7.41 34.06 4.87
C ARG A 491 -6.00 33.61 4.51
N GLN A 492 -4.98 34.34 4.94
CA GLN A 492 -3.58 34.03 4.68
C GLN A 492 -3.19 32.66 5.26
N PHE A 493 -3.60 32.38 6.51
CA PHE A 493 -3.27 31.12 7.18
C PHE A 493 -4.19 29.95 6.79
N SER A 494 -5.33 30.19 6.18
CA SER A 494 -6.21 29.14 5.62
C SER A 494 -5.80 28.69 4.21
N THR A 495 -5.01 29.49 3.49
CA THR A 495 -4.59 29.20 2.11
C THR A 495 -3.23 28.48 2.09
N PRO A 496 -3.04 27.41 1.28
CA PRO A 496 -1.73 26.81 1.09
C PRO A 496 -0.73 27.83 0.50
N ALA A 497 0.41 28.02 1.18
CA ALA A 497 1.49 28.87 0.71
C ALA A 497 2.82 28.38 1.26
N ALA A 498 3.93 28.60 0.53
CA ALA A 498 5.28 28.22 0.93
C ALA A 498 5.74 28.99 2.19
N ASP A 499 5.38 30.28 2.30
CA ASP A 499 5.61 31.10 3.49
C ASP A 499 4.32 31.86 3.83
N LYS A 500 3.67 31.45 4.91
CA LYS A 500 2.46 32.10 5.43
C LYS A 500 2.77 33.24 6.40
N PHE A 501 4.03 33.45 6.74
CA PHE A 501 4.48 34.46 7.71
C PHE A 501 5.11 35.69 7.05
N SER A 502 5.18 35.72 5.71
CA SER A 502 5.67 36.88 4.98
C SER A 502 4.91 38.15 5.39
N GLU A 503 5.64 39.24 5.55
CA GLU A 503 5.12 40.57 5.90
C GLU A 503 4.46 40.69 7.30
N ILE A 504 4.67 39.68 8.18
CA ILE A 504 4.16 39.74 9.56
C ILE A 504 5.32 39.95 10.53
N GLU A 505 5.27 41.00 11.34
CA GLU A 505 6.17 41.13 12.48
C GLU A 505 5.80 40.14 13.56
N LEU A 506 6.69 39.18 13.85
CA LEU A 506 6.47 38.10 14.80
C LEU A 506 7.26 38.35 16.08
N VAL A 507 6.68 37.93 17.18
CA VAL A 507 7.39 37.83 18.47
C VAL A 507 7.46 36.35 18.85
N ASP A 508 8.62 35.88 19.24
CA ASP A 508 8.78 34.52 19.73
C ASP A 508 8.27 34.42 21.19
N GLY A 509 7.28 33.55 21.40
CA GLY A 509 6.72 33.23 22.70
C GLY A 509 7.39 32.01 23.35
N LYS A 510 6.66 31.32 24.26
CA LYS A 510 7.13 30.12 24.94
C LYS A 510 7.59 29.05 23.95
N GLY A 511 8.71 28.38 24.26
CA GLY A 511 9.29 27.37 23.39
C GLY A 511 9.73 27.91 22.00
N GLY A 512 9.90 29.23 21.82
CA GLY A 512 10.25 29.83 20.52
C GLY A 512 9.09 29.80 19.52
N THR A 513 7.86 29.65 19.99
CA THR A 513 6.64 29.62 19.15
C THR A 513 6.36 31.00 18.57
N PRO A 514 6.15 31.15 17.25
CA PRO A 514 5.80 32.45 16.68
C PRO A 514 4.42 32.91 17.14
N THR A 515 4.30 34.17 17.57
CA THR A 515 3.04 34.77 18.00
C THR A 515 2.68 35.95 17.09
N LEU A 516 1.36 36.16 16.88
CA LEU A 516 0.86 37.23 16.01
C LEU A 516 0.52 38.49 16.82
N PRO A 517 0.99 39.67 16.41
CA PRO A 517 0.64 40.93 17.06
C PRO A 517 -0.82 41.28 16.81
N GLY A 518 -1.41 42.04 17.72
CA GLY A 518 -2.77 42.58 17.58
C GLY A 518 -3.90 41.56 17.77
N ALA A 519 -3.62 40.34 18.18
CA ALA A 519 -4.63 39.36 18.59
C ALA A 519 -5.41 39.84 19.82
N VAL A 520 -6.71 39.60 19.87
CA VAL A 520 -7.58 40.03 21.01
C VAL A 520 -7.36 39.17 22.26
N ALA A 521 -6.87 37.94 22.05
CA ALA A 521 -6.33 37.08 23.11
C ALA A 521 -5.28 36.15 22.53
N ARG A 522 -4.31 35.78 23.33
CA ARG A 522 -3.22 34.83 22.97
C ARG A 522 -3.00 33.83 24.09
N PHE A 523 -2.83 32.58 23.73
CA PHE A 523 -2.49 31.50 24.65
C PHE A 523 -1.25 30.78 24.12
N GLU A 524 -0.22 30.69 24.94
CA GLU A 524 1.02 29.96 24.64
C GLU A 524 0.99 28.66 25.42
N CYS A 525 1.00 27.56 24.70
CA CYS A 525 0.65 26.26 25.24
C CYS A 525 1.78 25.25 25.05
N ARG A 526 2.03 24.44 26.08
CA ARG A 526 2.85 23.25 25.97
C ARG A 526 1.97 22.11 25.42
N MET A 527 2.45 21.41 24.41
CA MET A 527 1.78 20.22 23.88
C MET A 527 1.71 19.12 24.92
N LEU A 528 0.55 18.56 25.17
CA LEU A 528 0.36 17.43 26.09
C LEU A 528 0.12 16.11 25.36
N ARG A 529 -0.91 16.07 24.53
CA ARG A 529 -1.34 14.86 23.80
C ARG A 529 -2.09 15.22 22.53
N SER A 530 -2.09 14.29 21.60
CA SER A 530 -2.99 14.28 20.47
C SER A 530 -3.81 12.99 20.44
N PHE A 531 -5.06 13.07 19.97
CA PHE A 531 -5.98 11.95 19.87
C PHE A 531 -6.57 11.90 18.48
N ASP A 532 -6.67 10.70 17.94
CA ASP A 532 -7.32 10.47 16.66
C ASP A 532 -8.84 10.66 16.78
N ALA A 533 -9.45 11.47 15.88
CA ALA A 533 -10.86 11.86 15.95
C ALA A 533 -11.48 11.97 14.55
N GLY A 534 -11.73 10.83 13.89
CA GLY A 534 -12.33 10.79 12.56
C GLY A 534 -11.39 11.39 11.49
N ASP A 535 -11.86 12.39 10.75
CA ASP A 535 -11.09 13.14 9.74
C ASP A 535 -10.21 14.28 10.35
N HIS A 536 -10.19 14.38 11.69
CA HIS A 536 -9.40 15.36 12.46
C HIS A 536 -8.54 14.68 13.52
N VAL A 537 -7.64 15.45 14.11
CA VAL A 537 -6.87 15.11 15.32
C VAL A 537 -7.25 16.11 16.40
N ILE A 538 -7.55 15.67 17.62
CA ILE A 538 -7.72 16.55 18.77
C ILE A 538 -6.34 16.80 19.38
N VAL A 539 -5.90 18.03 19.42
CA VAL A 539 -4.65 18.47 20.05
C VAL A 539 -4.97 19.11 21.39
N LEU A 540 -4.41 18.56 22.47
CA LEU A 540 -4.56 19.05 23.84
C LEU A 540 -3.27 19.74 24.29
N GLY A 541 -3.39 20.96 24.81
CA GLY A 541 -2.29 21.74 25.37
C GLY A 541 -2.57 22.32 26.72
N GLU A 542 -1.52 22.47 27.52
CA GLU A 542 -1.54 23.18 28.80
C GLU A 542 -1.08 24.62 28.59
N VAL A 543 -1.88 25.57 29.05
CA VAL A 543 -1.57 27.01 28.92
C VAL A 543 -0.47 27.38 29.92
N GLU A 544 0.68 27.81 29.43
CA GLU A 544 1.81 28.28 30.23
C GLU A 544 1.88 29.81 30.32
N HIS A 545 1.31 30.51 29.34
CA HIS A 545 1.21 31.96 29.32
C HIS A 545 0.00 32.40 28.52
N PHE A 546 -0.63 33.51 28.90
CA PHE A 546 -1.69 34.12 28.12
C PHE A 546 -1.67 35.65 28.23
N GLU A 547 -2.19 36.27 27.20
CA GLU A 547 -2.47 37.73 27.16
C GLU A 547 -3.88 37.95 26.61
N SER A 548 -4.55 38.98 27.10
CA SER A 548 -5.89 39.34 26.65
C SER A 548 -6.03 40.86 26.58
N PRO A 549 -5.44 41.51 25.55
CA PRO A 549 -5.56 42.95 25.38
C PRO A 549 -7.00 43.38 25.09
N GLY A 550 -7.87 42.45 24.69
CA GLY A 550 -9.28 42.76 24.39
C GLY A 550 -9.47 43.32 22.97
N GLY A 551 -10.70 43.66 22.64
CA GLY A 551 -11.10 44.16 21.33
C GLY A 551 -12.26 43.36 20.73
N SER A 552 -12.75 43.79 19.57
CA SER A 552 -13.83 43.09 18.84
C SER A 552 -13.26 41.82 18.17
N PRO A 553 -13.71 40.62 18.51
CA PRO A 553 -13.19 39.37 17.91
C PRO A 553 -13.69 39.17 16.48
N LEU A 554 -12.92 38.44 15.70
CA LEU A 554 -13.36 37.89 14.42
C LEU A 554 -14.18 36.61 14.69
N ILE A 555 -15.40 36.58 14.15
CA ILE A 555 -16.35 35.47 14.36
C ILE A 555 -16.59 34.73 13.04
N PHE A 556 -16.64 33.41 13.11
CA PHE A 556 -17.14 32.57 12.03
C PHE A 556 -18.55 32.09 12.37
N HIS A 557 -19.51 32.40 11.50
CA HIS A 557 -20.91 32.02 11.66
C HIS A 557 -21.58 31.80 10.32
N ALA A 558 -22.32 30.71 10.17
CA ALA A 558 -23.07 30.33 8.97
C ALA A 558 -22.23 30.43 7.67
N GLY A 559 -20.95 29.97 7.74
CA GLY A 559 -20.04 29.95 6.59
C GLY A 559 -19.39 31.32 6.26
N ALA A 560 -19.58 32.35 7.07
CA ALA A 560 -19.04 33.67 6.83
C ALA A 560 -18.24 34.21 8.03
N LEU A 561 -17.20 35.00 7.73
CA LEU A 561 -16.47 35.80 8.72
C LEU A 561 -17.25 37.09 9.03
N ARG A 562 -17.34 37.46 10.30
CA ARG A 562 -18.05 38.64 10.77
C ARG A 562 -17.26 39.34 11.89
N ALA A 563 -17.38 40.66 11.94
CA ALA A 563 -16.91 41.42 13.10
C ALA A 563 -17.87 41.20 14.28
N GLY A 564 -17.34 40.75 15.42
CA GLY A 564 -18.13 40.71 16.66
C GLY A 564 -18.35 42.12 17.18
N SER A 565 -19.60 42.58 17.15
CA SER A 565 -20.03 43.77 17.88
C SER A 565 -20.95 43.35 19.01
N TRP A 566 -20.55 43.65 20.23
CA TRP A 566 -21.35 43.46 21.44
C TRP A 566 -21.81 44.78 21.99
#